data_625270c9d685dcf4e7715a34b04c10e2
#
_entry.id   625270c9d685dcf4e7715a34b04c10e2
#
_cell.length_a   1.000
_cell.length_b   1.000
_cell.length_c   1.000
_cell.angle_alpha   90.00
_cell.angle_beta   90.00
_cell.angle_gamma   90.00
#
_symmetry.space_group_name_H-M   'P 1'
#
loop_
_entity.id
_entity.type
_entity.pdbx_description
1 polymer ?
#
loop_
_entity_poly.entity_id
_entity_poly.type
_entity_poly.pdbx_seq_one_letter_code
_entity_poly.pdbx_strand_id
1 'polypeptide(L)'
;MDTAAQYITVTALSHPGLIREHNEDSLVAGPWTLCGTVTENPQTLMFPLGSPVVVAVADGIGGQPGGEVASALTVAHLAALGPTLDGEEAVRAAVIRCNRAVYAAAERDPALTGMGTTVAGTVVLPEALLIFNVGDSRVLEAGEDGLRQVSVDDSPPLPAGQRTTSLVTQAVGGASRFVAVTPHVRTVPLVPGRRYVVCTDGLTDPVLEEEIAAVLHEHDGGRAVFELWKAAIEAGAPDNITVALIGVGG
;
A
#
# COMPACT_ATOMS: atom_id res chain seq x y z
N MET A 1 -24.72 -12.56 18.89
CA MET A 1 -25.20 -11.79 17.72
C MET A 1 -23.95 -11.33 17.02
N ASP A 2 -23.63 -11.88 15.87
CA ASP A 2 -22.55 -11.34 15.05
C ASP A 2 -22.99 -9.94 14.61
N THR A 3 -22.38 -8.91 15.21
CA THR A 3 -22.58 -7.55 14.74
C THR A 3 -21.79 -7.42 13.44
N ALA A 4 -22.50 -7.23 12.32
CA ALA A 4 -21.86 -6.92 11.06
C ALA A 4 -21.00 -5.66 11.23
N ALA A 5 -19.83 -5.62 10.57
CA ALA A 5 -18.99 -4.44 10.56
C ALA A 5 -19.81 -3.23 10.04
N GLN A 6 -19.73 -2.11 10.74
CA GLN A 6 -20.48 -0.89 10.40
C GLN A 6 -19.58 0.22 9.85
N TYR A 7 -18.31 0.19 10.19
CA TYR A 7 -17.32 1.17 9.75
C TYR A 7 -15.91 0.55 9.74
N ILE A 8 -15.02 1.22 9.07
CA ILE A 8 -13.58 1.00 9.21
C ILE A 8 -12.89 2.28 9.68
N THR A 9 -11.82 2.11 10.42
CA THR A 9 -10.84 3.17 10.68
C THR A 9 -9.62 2.92 9.81
N VAL A 10 -9.06 3.98 9.23
CA VAL A 10 -7.80 3.95 8.50
C VAL A 10 -6.88 4.95 9.15
N THR A 11 -5.81 4.47 9.76
CA THR A 11 -4.78 5.34 10.34
C THR A 11 -3.51 5.23 9.51
N ALA A 12 -3.01 6.35 9.02
CA ALA A 12 -1.91 6.37 8.07
C ALA A 12 -0.81 7.38 8.42
N LEU A 13 0.42 7.06 7.99
CA LEU A 13 1.60 7.89 8.08
C LEU A 13 2.45 7.66 6.83
N SER A 14 3.10 8.74 6.33
CA SER A 14 4.09 8.68 5.26
C SER A 14 5.27 9.58 5.59
N HIS A 15 6.50 9.08 5.39
CA HIS A 15 7.74 9.76 5.78
C HIS A 15 8.88 9.41 4.82
N PRO A 16 9.78 10.35 4.46
CA PRO A 16 10.89 10.08 3.53
C PRO A 16 11.98 9.14 4.08
N GLY A 17 11.90 8.73 5.34
CA GLY A 17 12.98 8.00 6.01
C GLY A 17 14.09 8.93 6.46
N LEU A 18 15.30 8.37 6.64
CA LEU A 18 16.49 9.12 7.11
C LEU A 18 17.53 9.34 6.01
N ILE A 19 17.45 8.62 4.90
CA ILE A 19 18.47 8.60 3.84
C ILE A 19 17.97 9.28 2.56
N ARG A 20 16.68 9.16 2.23
CA ARG A 20 16.10 9.75 1.02
C ARG A 20 15.86 11.24 1.18
N GLU A 21 16.17 12.04 0.15
CA GLU A 21 15.93 13.49 0.13
C GLU A 21 14.44 13.81 -0.14
N HIS A 22 13.74 12.92 -0.86
CA HIS A 22 12.35 13.08 -1.27
C HIS A 22 11.53 11.88 -0.83
N ASN A 23 10.23 12.07 -0.70
CA ASN A 23 9.28 11.01 -0.49
C ASN A 23 8.55 10.71 -1.80
N GLU A 24 8.87 9.58 -2.42
CA GLU A 24 8.26 9.10 -3.67
C GLU A 24 7.04 8.22 -3.42
N ASP A 25 6.75 7.92 -2.15
CA ASP A 25 5.57 7.18 -1.76
C ASP A 25 4.29 8.00 -1.86
N SER A 26 3.21 7.32 -2.14
CA SER A 26 1.86 7.86 -2.11
C SER A 26 0.87 6.89 -1.47
N LEU A 27 -0.21 7.44 -0.90
CA LEU A 27 -1.26 6.67 -0.25
C LEU A 27 -2.64 7.18 -0.64
N VAL A 28 -3.61 6.27 -0.72
CA VAL A 28 -5.04 6.57 -0.84
C VAL A 28 -5.83 5.91 0.28
N ALA A 29 -6.80 6.66 0.86
CA ALA A 29 -7.80 6.13 1.78
C ALA A 29 -9.16 6.73 1.42
N GLY A 30 -10.02 5.95 0.74
CA GLY A 30 -11.25 6.46 0.15
C GLY A 30 -10.98 7.60 -0.84
N PRO A 31 -11.57 8.79 -0.65
CA PRO A 31 -11.31 9.96 -1.50
C PRO A 31 -10.05 10.76 -1.10
N TRP A 32 -9.43 10.44 0.04
CA TRP A 32 -8.26 11.16 0.54
C TRP A 32 -6.97 10.54 -0.02
N THR A 33 -6.05 11.40 -0.45
CA THR A 33 -4.73 11.00 -0.94
C THR A 33 -3.63 11.77 -0.21
N LEU A 34 -2.50 11.11 -0.03
CA LEU A 34 -1.27 11.66 0.52
C LEU A 34 -0.14 11.34 -0.47
N CYS A 35 0.48 12.34 -1.06
CA CYS A 35 1.47 12.17 -2.12
C CYS A 35 2.71 13.01 -1.82
N GLY A 36 3.89 12.39 -1.79
CA GLY A 36 5.16 13.08 -1.65
C GLY A 36 5.30 13.95 -0.39
N THR A 37 4.50 13.69 0.64
CA THR A 37 4.42 14.53 1.84
C THR A 37 5.06 13.86 3.04
N VAL A 38 5.37 14.68 4.05
CA VAL A 38 5.81 14.23 5.37
C VAL A 38 4.66 14.42 6.35
N THR A 39 4.25 13.35 7.00
CA THR A 39 3.29 13.45 8.10
C THR A 39 4.04 13.42 9.43
N GLU A 40 3.88 14.46 10.24
CA GLU A 40 4.50 14.52 11.58
C GLU A 40 3.83 13.59 12.59
N ASN A 41 2.55 13.28 12.37
CA ASN A 41 1.73 12.41 13.22
C ASN A 41 0.81 11.53 12.38
N PRO A 42 0.48 10.30 12.84
CA PRO A 42 -0.52 9.48 12.18
C PRO A 42 -1.87 10.19 12.03
N GLN A 43 -2.46 10.09 10.84
CA GLN A 43 -3.77 10.66 10.52
C GLN A 43 -4.81 9.55 10.52
N THR A 44 -5.93 9.74 11.23
CA THR A 44 -7.00 8.74 11.30
C THR A 44 -8.25 9.24 10.60
N LEU A 45 -8.76 8.42 9.68
CA LEU A 45 -10.02 8.61 8.97
C LEU A 45 -10.98 7.47 9.34
N MET A 46 -12.28 7.77 9.34
CA MET A 46 -13.33 6.78 9.56
C MET A 46 -14.27 6.75 8.36
N PHE A 47 -14.58 5.57 7.87
CA PHE A 47 -15.47 5.37 6.73
C PHE A 47 -16.62 4.44 7.12
N PRO A 48 -17.89 4.82 6.88
CA PRO A 48 -19.00 3.90 7.00
C PRO A 48 -18.94 2.84 5.90
N LEU A 49 -19.33 1.63 6.22
CA LEU A 49 -19.45 0.55 5.24
C LEU A 49 -20.81 0.64 4.53
N GLY A 50 -20.82 1.24 3.37
CA GLY A 50 -22.03 1.39 2.52
C GLY A 50 -21.68 1.44 1.03
N SER A 51 -20.43 1.81 0.74
CA SER A 51 -19.85 1.80 -0.60
C SER A 51 -18.40 1.30 -0.52
N PRO A 52 -17.81 0.83 -1.63
CA PRO A 52 -16.41 0.38 -1.64
C PRO A 52 -15.46 1.48 -1.14
N VAL A 53 -14.55 1.13 -0.22
CA VAL A 53 -13.51 2.02 0.29
C VAL A 53 -12.15 1.45 -0.09
N VAL A 54 -11.44 2.14 -0.99
CA VAL A 54 -10.07 1.76 -1.37
C VAL A 54 -9.08 2.31 -0.34
N VAL A 55 -8.12 1.47 0.09
CA VAL A 55 -6.96 1.85 0.88
C VAL A 55 -5.73 1.21 0.24
N ALA A 56 -4.80 2.02 -0.25
CA ALA A 56 -3.61 1.49 -0.94
C ALA A 56 -2.41 2.41 -0.76
N VAL A 57 -1.22 1.82 -0.84
CA VAL A 57 0.06 2.51 -0.96
C VAL A 57 0.65 2.28 -2.34
N ALA A 58 1.47 3.19 -2.78
CA ALA A 58 2.21 3.13 -4.03
C ALA A 58 3.62 3.68 -3.76
N ASP A 59 4.63 2.84 -3.96
CA ASP A 59 6.04 3.17 -3.80
C ASP A 59 6.63 3.55 -5.14
N GLY A 60 7.07 4.80 -5.26
CA GLY A 60 7.70 5.31 -6.47
C GLY A 60 9.07 4.67 -6.66
N ILE A 61 9.28 3.97 -7.79
CA ILE A 61 10.53 3.25 -8.03
C ILE A 61 11.70 4.24 -8.10
N GLY A 62 12.52 4.23 -7.06
CA GLY A 62 13.70 5.07 -6.89
C GLY A 62 14.75 4.81 -7.97
N GLY A 63 15.42 5.89 -8.42
CA GLY A 63 16.39 5.85 -9.51
C GLY A 63 15.79 5.91 -10.91
N GLN A 64 14.46 5.95 -11.02
CA GLN A 64 13.74 6.26 -12.26
C GLN A 64 13.22 7.69 -12.20
N PRO A 65 13.22 8.44 -13.33
CA PRO A 65 12.62 9.77 -13.35
C PRO A 65 11.13 9.72 -12.97
N GLY A 66 10.70 10.54 -12.02
CA GLY A 66 9.30 10.73 -11.71
C GLY A 66 8.61 9.61 -10.94
N GLY A 67 9.32 8.86 -10.07
CA GLY A 67 8.70 7.88 -9.18
C GLY A 67 7.55 8.47 -8.37
N GLU A 68 7.72 9.67 -7.85
CA GLU A 68 6.69 10.45 -7.16
C GLU A 68 5.48 10.78 -8.05
N VAL A 69 5.70 10.98 -9.37
CA VAL A 69 4.63 11.23 -10.32
C VAL A 69 3.86 9.95 -10.60
N ALA A 70 4.53 8.81 -10.73
CA ALA A 70 3.91 7.53 -10.99
C ALA A 70 3.05 7.06 -9.79
N SER A 71 3.57 7.18 -8.58
CA SER A 71 2.86 6.83 -7.34
C SER A 71 1.63 7.73 -7.13
N ALA A 72 1.81 9.06 -7.28
CA ALA A 72 0.71 10.03 -7.14
C ALA A 72 -0.39 9.81 -8.19
N LEU A 73 -0.05 9.57 -9.46
CA LEU A 73 -1.02 9.25 -10.51
C LEU A 73 -1.79 7.97 -10.18
N THR A 74 -1.11 6.94 -9.68
CA THR A 74 -1.71 5.66 -9.35
C THR A 74 -2.75 5.81 -8.23
N VAL A 75 -2.40 6.46 -7.12
CA VAL A 75 -3.35 6.65 -6.01
C VAL A 75 -4.50 7.60 -6.38
N ALA A 76 -4.25 8.64 -7.19
CA ALA A 76 -5.31 9.53 -7.67
C ALA A 76 -6.33 8.79 -8.55
N HIS A 77 -5.88 7.89 -9.42
CA HIS A 77 -6.78 7.06 -10.23
C HIS A 77 -7.58 6.08 -9.36
N LEU A 78 -6.94 5.45 -8.37
CA LEU A 78 -7.63 4.56 -7.42
C LEU A 78 -8.66 5.32 -6.59
N ALA A 79 -8.35 6.53 -6.11
CA ALA A 79 -9.31 7.38 -5.41
C ALA A 79 -10.56 7.68 -6.25
N ALA A 80 -10.33 8.08 -7.51
CA ALA A 80 -11.43 8.41 -8.45
C ALA A 80 -12.28 7.19 -8.82
N LEU A 81 -11.69 6.00 -8.89
CA LEU A 81 -12.39 4.75 -9.23
C LEU A 81 -12.97 4.06 -7.99
N GLY A 82 -12.51 4.39 -6.78
CA GLY A 82 -12.83 3.72 -5.52
C GLY A 82 -14.31 3.30 -5.39
N PRO A 83 -15.28 4.21 -5.58
CA PRO A 83 -16.70 3.87 -5.46
C PRO A 83 -17.22 2.81 -6.45
N THR A 84 -16.46 2.48 -7.49
CA THR A 84 -16.84 1.49 -8.53
C THR A 84 -16.10 0.17 -8.40
N LEU A 85 -15.25 0.01 -7.37
CA LEU A 85 -14.43 -1.18 -7.17
C LEU A 85 -15.21 -2.24 -6.36
N ASP A 86 -16.24 -2.82 -6.94
CA ASP A 86 -17.18 -3.72 -6.28
C ASP A 86 -16.86 -5.22 -6.42
N GLY A 87 -15.74 -5.57 -7.04
CA GLY A 87 -15.32 -6.96 -7.24
C GLY A 87 -13.89 -7.07 -7.81
N GLU A 88 -13.37 -8.30 -7.85
CA GLU A 88 -12.00 -8.57 -8.30
C GLU A 88 -11.71 -8.05 -9.70
N GLU A 89 -12.66 -8.22 -10.63
CA GLU A 89 -12.48 -7.77 -12.02
C GLU A 89 -12.43 -6.24 -12.12
N ALA A 90 -13.25 -5.53 -11.33
CA ALA A 90 -13.22 -4.06 -11.27
C ALA A 90 -11.88 -3.57 -10.71
N VAL A 91 -11.36 -4.21 -9.67
CA VAL A 91 -10.04 -3.88 -9.08
C VAL A 91 -8.93 -4.17 -10.09
N ARG A 92 -8.94 -5.33 -10.74
CA ARG A 92 -7.96 -5.72 -11.76
C ARG A 92 -7.94 -4.71 -12.92
N ALA A 93 -9.12 -4.36 -13.42
CA ALA A 93 -9.27 -3.37 -14.49
C ALA A 93 -8.77 -1.97 -14.05
N ALA A 94 -9.01 -1.58 -12.79
CA ALA A 94 -8.53 -0.31 -12.25
C ALA A 94 -6.99 -0.23 -12.22
N VAL A 95 -6.31 -1.27 -11.72
CA VAL A 95 -4.84 -1.31 -11.70
C VAL A 95 -4.26 -1.30 -13.12
N ILE A 96 -4.86 -2.05 -14.06
CA ILE A 96 -4.47 -2.00 -15.48
C ILE A 96 -4.66 -0.58 -16.06
N ARG A 97 -5.71 0.13 -15.66
CA ARG A 97 -5.92 1.54 -16.07
C ARG A 97 -4.86 2.47 -15.46
N CYS A 98 -4.45 2.26 -14.20
CA CYS A 98 -3.34 3.00 -13.60
C CYS A 98 -2.06 2.81 -14.43
N ASN A 99 -1.72 1.57 -14.78
CA ASN A 99 -0.56 1.27 -15.62
C ASN A 99 -0.60 2.04 -16.96
N ARG A 100 -1.73 2.03 -17.66
CA ARG A 100 -1.89 2.80 -18.91
C ARG A 100 -1.75 4.30 -18.69
N ALA A 101 -2.27 4.83 -17.57
CA ALA A 101 -2.19 6.25 -17.26
C ALA A 101 -0.76 6.71 -16.99
N VAL A 102 0.05 5.89 -16.29
CA VAL A 102 1.48 6.14 -16.07
C VAL A 102 2.22 6.20 -17.41
N TYR A 103 2.07 5.21 -18.28
CA TYR A 103 2.70 5.25 -19.61
C TYR A 103 2.23 6.44 -20.45
N ALA A 104 0.94 6.75 -20.44
CA ALA A 104 0.40 7.90 -21.19
C ALA A 104 0.91 9.25 -20.65
N ALA A 105 1.28 9.35 -19.39
CA ALA A 105 1.93 10.54 -18.84
C ALA A 105 3.40 10.63 -19.29
N ALA A 106 4.14 9.52 -19.26
CA ALA A 106 5.51 9.46 -19.77
C ALA A 106 5.61 9.73 -21.28
N GLU A 107 4.61 9.35 -22.07
CA GLU A 107 4.56 9.69 -23.50
C GLU A 107 4.39 11.19 -23.76
N ARG A 108 3.75 11.91 -22.84
CA ARG A 108 3.54 13.37 -22.94
C ARG A 108 4.74 14.19 -22.45
N ASP A 109 5.51 13.63 -21.52
CA ASP A 109 6.71 14.27 -20.98
C ASP A 109 7.89 13.28 -21.02
N PRO A 110 8.83 13.45 -21.96
CA PRO A 110 10.00 12.59 -22.07
C PRO A 110 10.89 12.53 -20.82
N ALA A 111 10.83 13.54 -19.93
CA ALA A 111 11.56 13.53 -18.67
C ALA A 111 11.05 12.46 -17.70
N LEU A 112 9.81 11.97 -17.89
CA LEU A 112 9.18 10.91 -17.11
C LEU A 112 9.35 9.51 -17.73
N THR A 113 10.16 9.39 -18.80
CA THR A 113 10.37 8.08 -19.44
C THR A 113 10.95 7.06 -18.46
N GLY A 114 10.27 5.93 -18.32
CA GLY A 114 10.67 4.87 -17.39
C GLY A 114 10.18 5.05 -15.96
N MET A 115 9.41 6.10 -15.66
CA MET A 115 8.79 6.23 -14.34
C MET A 115 7.91 5.03 -14.02
N GLY A 116 7.90 4.62 -12.77
CA GLY A 116 7.13 3.49 -12.30
C GLY A 116 6.82 3.56 -10.82
N THR A 117 5.97 2.67 -10.37
CA THR A 117 5.60 2.52 -8.96
C THR A 117 5.11 1.11 -8.69
N THR A 118 5.24 0.66 -7.45
CA THR A 118 4.48 -0.47 -6.95
C THR A 118 3.04 -0.03 -6.65
N VAL A 119 2.18 -0.96 -6.31
CA VAL A 119 0.90 -0.69 -5.66
C VAL A 119 0.48 -1.90 -4.83
N ALA A 120 0.11 -1.68 -3.58
CA ALA A 120 -0.54 -2.70 -2.75
C ALA A 120 -1.70 -2.08 -1.99
N GLY A 121 -2.79 -2.83 -1.84
CA GLY A 121 -3.95 -2.27 -1.16
C GLY A 121 -5.10 -3.23 -0.99
N THR A 122 -6.17 -2.65 -0.45
CA THR A 122 -7.44 -3.31 -0.22
C THR A 122 -8.59 -2.47 -0.76
N VAL A 123 -9.67 -3.12 -1.14
CA VAL A 123 -10.98 -2.47 -1.25
C VAL A 123 -11.89 -3.11 -0.22
N VAL A 124 -12.37 -2.32 0.72
CA VAL A 124 -13.25 -2.77 1.79
C VAL A 124 -14.69 -2.68 1.30
N LEU A 125 -15.37 -3.80 1.29
CA LEU A 125 -16.80 -3.97 0.99
C LEU A 125 -17.54 -4.32 2.30
N PRO A 126 -18.87 -4.25 2.36
CA PRO A 126 -19.63 -4.55 3.58
C PRO A 126 -19.36 -5.93 4.19
N GLU A 127 -19.10 -6.95 3.37
CA GLU A 127 -18.91 -8.35 3.81
C GLU A 127 -17.58 -8.96 3.33
N ALA A 128 -16.80 -8.23 2.55
CA ALA A 128 -15.60 -8.74 1.92
C ALA A 128 -14.45 -7.70 1.89
N LEU A 129 -13.24 -8.20 1.84
CA LEU A 129 -12.04 -7.42 1.58
C LEU A 129 -11.42 -7.93 0.29
N LEU A 130 -11.27 -7.06 -0.70
CA LEU A 130 -10.51 -7.34 -1.91
C LEU A 130 -9.07 -6.91 -1.66
N ILE A 131 -8.13 -7.83 -1.77
CA ILE A 131 -6.70 -7.56 -1.62
C ILE A 131 -6.08 -7.54 -3.00
N PHE A 132 -5.24 -6.54 -3.30
CA PHE A 132 -4.58 -6.44 -4.59
C PHE A 132 -3.16 -5.90 -4.45
N ASN A 133 -2.27 -6.31 -5.36
CA ASN A 133 -0.95 -5.72 -5.51
C ASN A 133 -0.32 -5.96 -6.90
N VAL A 134 0.66 -5.11 -7.20
CA VAL A 134 1.69 -5.21 -8.23
C VAL A 134 2.97 -4.65 -7.61
N GLY A 135 4.03 -5.42 -7.59
CA GLY A 135 5.30 -5.09 -6.91
C GLY A 135 5.44 -5.79 -5.56
N ASP A 136 6.23 -5.23 -4.68
CA ASP A 136 6.64 -5.79 -3.38
C ASP A 136 6.17 -5.00 -2.15
N SER A 137 5.43 -3.92 -2.36
CA SER A 137 4.60 -3.34 -1.28
C SER A 137 3.58 -4.36 -0.81
N ARG A 138 3.26 -4.37 0.49
CA ARG A 138 2.55 -5.48 1.12
C ARG A 138 1.23 -5.11 1.75
N VAL A 139 0.36 -6.11 1.80
CA VAL A 139 -0.82 -6.15 2.69
C VAL A 139 -0.60 -7.29 3.69
N LEU A 140 -0.60 -6.95 4.98
CA LEU A 140 -0.46 -7.89 6.09
C LEU A 140 -1.77 -7.95 6.87
N GLU A 141 -2.19 -9.14 7.26
CA GLU A 141 -3.33 -9.37 8.13
C GLU A 141 -2.83 -9.66 9.55
N ALA A 142 -3.32 -8.90 10.53
CA ALA A 142 -3.07 -9.12 11.94
C ALA A 142 -4.34 -9.67 12.63
N GLY A 143 -4.22 -10.85 13.22
CA GLY A 143 -5.28 -11.54 13.92
C GLY A 143 -4.76 -12.26 15.16
N GLU A 144 -5.61 -13.08 15.78
CA GLU A 144 -5.24 -13.89 16.96
C GLU A 144 -4.11 -14.88 16.68
N ASP A 145 -4.02 -15.36 15.43
CA ASP A 145 -2.99 -16.30 14.97
C ASP A 145 -1.64 -15.62 14.62
N GLY A 146 -1.50 -14.32 14.87
CA GLY A 146 -0.33 -13.51 14.57
C GLY A 146 -0.45 -12.68 13.29
N LEU A 147 0.69 -12.36 12.69
CA LEU A 147 0.82 -11.58 11.44
C LEU A 147 0.97 -12.52 10.25
N ARG A 148 0.29 -12.21 9.16
CA ARG A 148 0.36 -12.99 7.93
C ARG A 148 0.33 -12.08 6.70
N GLN A 149 1.32 -12.22 5.82
CA GLN A 149 1.23 -11.56 4.51
C GLN A 149 0.09 -12.14 3.68
N VAL A 150 -0.74 -11.25 3.14
CA VAL A 150 -1.91 -11.60 2.33
C VAL A 150 -1.82 -11.11 0.89
N SER A 151 -0.86 -10.26 0.55
CA SER A 151 -0.44 -9.93 -0.81
C SER A 151 0.58 -10.95 -1.35
N VAL A 152 0.96 -10.83 -2.61
CA VAL A 152 1.95 -11.69 -3.28
C VAL A 152 3.03 -10.80 -3.90
N ASP A 153 4.25 -10.87 -3.38
CA ASP A 153 5.34 -10.03 -3.89
C ASP A 153 5.74 -10.41 -5.32
N ASP A 154 5.88 -9.41 -6.16
CA ASP A 154 6.49 -9.51 -7.49
C ASP A 154 8.00 -9.25 -7.39
N SER A 155 8.72 -10.11 -6.68
CA SER A 155 10.17 -10.08 -6.53
C SER A 155 10.80 -11.41 -6.93
N PRO A 156 12.09 -11.41 -7.38
CA PRO A 156 12.76 -12.65 -7.70
C PRO A 156 12.97 -13.49 -6.43
N PRO A 157 13.12 -14.83 -6.58
CA PRO A 157 13.47 -15.68 -5.45
C PRO A 157 14.73 -15.19 -4.75
N LEU A 158 14.68 -15.05 -3.42
CA LEU A 158 15.80 -14.57 -2.64
C LEU A 158 16.91 -15.64 -2.53
N PRO A 159 18.19 -15.28 -2.68
CA PRO A 159 19.31 -16.15 -2.35
C PRO A 159 19.27 -16.58 -0.88
N ALA A 160 19.85 -17.75 -0.57
CA ALA A 160 19.93 -18.23 0.79
C ALA A 160 20.61 -17.20 1.72
N GLY A 161 19.95 -16.86 2.83
CA GLY A 161 20.43 -15.89 3.82
C GLY A 161 20.10 -14.42 3.52
N GLN A 162 19.49 -14.09 2.38
CA GLN A 162 18.91 -12.77 2.13
C GLN A 162 17.43 -12.76 2.55
N ARG A 163 16.97 -11.62 3.06
CA ARG A 163 15.59 -11.41 3.52
C ARG A 163 14.78 -10.52 2.60
N THR A 164 15.47 -9.62 1.90
CA THR A 164 14.85 -8.59 1.05
C THR A 164 15.62 -8.41 -0.24
N THR A 165 15.00 -7.81 -1.23
CA THR A 165 15.60 -7.40 -2.49
C THR A 165 14.93 -6.13 -2.98
N SER A 166 15.68 -5.20 -3.52
CA SER A 166 15.17 -4.00 -4.18
C SER A 166 14.72 -4.26 -5.64
N LEU A 167 14.73 -5.52 -6.08
CA LEU A 167 14.34 -5.87 -7.45
C LEU A 167 12.87 -6.29 -7.48
N VAL A 168 12.07 -5.59 -8.28
CA VAL A 168 10.71 -5.99 -8.61
C VAL A 168 10.66 -6.59 -10.02
N THR A 169 9.88 -7.65 -10.19
CA THR A 169 9.65 -8.32 -11.47
C THR A 169 8.46 -7.75 -12.22
N GLN A 170 7.60 -6.99 -11.53
CA GLN A 170 6.45 -6.31 -12.09
C GLN A 170 6.21 -4.98 -11.37
N ALA A 171 5.88 -3.93 -12.12
CA ALA A 171 5.55 -2.61 -11.61
C ALA A 171 4.49 -1.94 -12.49
N VAL A 172 3.79 -0.97 -11.95
CA VAL A 172 2.94 -0.04 -12.69
C VAL A 172 3.83 0.99 -13.39
N GLY A 173 3.90 0.97 -14.72
CA GLY A 173 4.93 1.70 -15.47
C GLY A 173 6.28 0.98 -15.43
N GLY A 174 7.36 1.70 -15.11
CA GLY A 174 8.70 1.15 -14.82
C GLY A 174 9.54 0.78 -16.04
N ALA A 175 9.06 0.97 -17.25
CA ALA A 175 9.80 0.66 -18.47
C ALA A 175 9.70 1.77 -19.52
N SER A 176 10.68 1.84 -20.43
CA SER A 176 10.67 2.83 -21.53
C SER A 176 9.63 2.55 -22.62
N ARG A 177 9.01 1.37 -22.60
CA ARG A 177 7.93 0.95 -23.51
C ARG A 177 6.85 0.28 -22.70
N PHE A 178 5.61 0.35 -23.19
CA PHE A 178 4.46 -0.26 -22.53
C PHE A 178 4.67 -1.75 -22.26
N VAL A 179 4.56 -2.11 -20.99
CA VAL A 179 4.51 -3.48 -20.47
C VAL A 179 3.17 -3.65 -19.76
N ALA A 180 2.43 -4.69 -20.10
CA ALA A 180 1.19 -5.02 -19.42
C ALA A 180 1.47 -5.55 -18.03
N VAL A 181 0.63 -5.21 -17.05
CA VAL A 181 0.68 -5.76 -15.70
C VAL A 181 -0.39 -6.84 -15.51
N THR A 182 -0.09 -7.80 -14.66
CA THR A 182 -1.03 -8.84 -14.21
C THR A 182 -1.22 -8.69 -12.70
N PRO A 183 -2.16 -7.85 -12.24
CA PRO A 183 -2.34 -7.62 -10.82
C PRO A 183 -2.76 -8.90 -10.08
N HIS A 184 -2.14 -9.16 -8.93
CA HIS A 184 -2.65 -10.14 -7.99
C HIS A 184 -3.90 -9.56 -7.34
N VAL A 185 -5.01 -10.28 -7.41
CA VAL A 185 -6.28 -9.85 -6.79
C VAL A 185 -6.95 -11.06 -6.20
N ARG A 186 -7.40 -10.95 -4.95
CA ARG A 186 -8.17 -11.98 -4.26
C ARG A 186 -9.18 -11.39 -3.29
N THR A 187 -10.23 -12.14 -3.02
CA THR A 187 -11.27 -11.81 -2.04
C THR A 187 -11.10 -12.63 -0.77
N VAL A 188 -11.26 -11.98 0.38
CA VAL A 188 -11.35 -12.62 1.69
C VAL A 188 -12.56 -12.08 2.44
N PRO A 189 -13.15 -12.82 3.41
CA PRO A 189 -14.21 -12.29 4.26
C PRO A 189 -13.72 -11.07 5.06
N LEU A 190 -14.58 -10.06 5.21
CA LEU A 190 -14.35 -8.96 6.15
C LEU A 190 -14.76 -9.44 7.56
N VAL A 191 -13.80 -9.53 8.47
CA VAL A 191 -14.04 -10.05 9.82
C VAL A 191 -13.90 -8.91 10.83
N PRO A 192 -14.95 -8.59 11.62
CA PRO A 192 -14.87 -7.60 12.69
C PRO A 192 -13.73 -7.91 13.67
N GLY A 193 -13.04 -6.88 14.14
CA GLY A 193 -11.90 -7.01 15.04
C GLY A 193 -10.57 -7.38 14.38
N ARG A 194 -10.56 -7.80 13.11
CA ARG A 194 -9.32 -7.97 12.36
C ARG A 194 -8.73 -6.63 11.93
N ARG A 195 -7.42 -6.60 11.79
CA ARG A 195 -6.67 -5.43 11.33
C ARG A 195 -5.81 -5.80 10.14
N TYR A 196 -5.63 -4.82 9.25
CA TYR A 196 -4.78 -5.00 8.06
C TYR A 196 -3.79 -3.85 7.99
N VAL A 197 -2.53 -4.18 7.75
CA VAL A 197 -1.47 -3.19 7.46
C VAL A 197 -1.22 -3.20 5.97
N VAL A 198 -1.30 -2.02 5.37
CA VAL A 198 -0.89 -1.78 3.98
C VAL A 198 0.35 -0.90 4.03
N CYS A 199 1.47 -1.37 3.50
CA CYS A 199 2.75 -0.67 3.66
C CYS A 199 3.68 -0.85 2.46
N THR A 200 4.59 0.11 2.29
CA THR A 200 5.74 0.02 1.40
C THR A 200 6.86 -0.79 2.06
N ASP A 201 7.87 -1.18 1.29
CA ASP A 201 9.02 -1.99 1.74
C ASP A 201 9.88 -1.25 2.77
N GLY A 202 9.85 0.09 2.80
CA GLY A 202 10.51 0.89 3.83
C GLY A 202 10.09 0.56 5.27
N LEU A 203 8.95 -0.13 5.47
CA LEU A 203 8.61 -0.74 6.75
C LEU A 203 9.16 -2.17 6.84
N THR A 204 8.89 -3.02 5.86
CA THR A 204 9.09 -4.48 5.98
C THR A 204 10.51 -4.93 5.67
N ASP A 205 11.33 -4.11 5.06
CA ASP A 205 12.74 -4.40 4.83
C ASP A 205 13.58 -4.23 6.12
N PRO A 206 13.49 -3.09 6.83
CA PRO A 206 14.26 -2.92 8.05
C PRO A 206 13.66 -3.59 9.29
N VAL A 207 12.31 -3.75 9.38
CA VAL A 207 11.61 -4.27 10.57
C VAL A 207 11.20 -5.73 10.36
N LEU A 208 11.46 -6.56 11.38
CA LEU A 208 11.08 -7.98 11.34
C LEU A 208 9.56 -8.17 11.46
N GLU A 209 9.03 -9.22 10.84
CA GLU A 209 7.60 -9.54 10.96
C GLU A 209 7.17 -9.78 12.41
N GLU A 210 8.04 -10.36 13.24
CA GLU A 210 7.80 -10.58 14.66
C GLU A 210 7.72 -9.25 15.43
N GLU A 211 8.50 -8.25 15.05
CA GLU A 211 8.46 -6.91 15.66
C GLU A 211 7.18 -6.17 15.24
N ILE A 212 6.79 -6.25 13.96
CA ILE A 212 5.51 -5.71 13.47
C ILE A 212 4.35 -6.37 14.22
N ALA A 213 4.38 -7.70 14.39
CA ALA A 213 3.36 -8.44 15.11
C ALA A 213 3.27 -8.01 16.59
N ALA A 214 4.43 -7.82 17.25
CA ALA A 214 4.48 -7.37 18.65
C ALA A 214 3.87 -5.97 18.81
N VAL A 215 4.23 -5.02 17.94
CA VAL A 215 3.64 -3.67 17.94
C VAL A 215 2.13 -3.73 17.78
N LEU A 216 1.64 -4.52 16.83
CA LEU A 216 0.20 -4.67 16.60
C LEU A 216 -0.51 -5.42 17.73
N HIS A 217 0.17 -6.27 18.48
CA HIS A 217 -0.39 -6.91 19.66
C HIS A 217 -0.57 -5.94 20.83
N GLU A 218 0.40 -5.05 21.04
CA GLU A 218 0.43 -4.12 22.17
C GLU A 218 -0.34 -2.82 21.93
N HIS A 219 -0.46 -2.40 20.67
CA HIS A 219 -0.97 -1.08 20.30
C HIS A 219 -2.03 -1.16 19.21
N ASP A 220 -2.86 -0.10 19.13
CA ASP A 220 -3.88 0.07 18.09
C ASP A 220 -3.90 1.51 17.55
N GLY A 221 -4.58 1.72 16.42
CA GLY A 221 -4.80 3.02 15.80
C GLY A 221 -3.50 3.84 15.61
N GLY A 222 -3.56 5.11 16.02
CA GLY A 222 -2.42 6.04 15.85
C GLY A 222 -1.17 5.61 16.60
N ARG A 223 -1.31 4.96 17.75
CA ARG A 223 -0.16 4.49 18.52
C ARG A 223 0.56 3.35 17.79
N ALA A 224 -0.18 2.39 17.25
CA ALA A 224 0.40 1.29 16.49
C ALA A 224 1.16 1.81 15.26
N VAL A 225 0.56 2.70 14.46
CA VAL A 225 1.21 3.27 13.26
C VAL A 225 2.46 4.07 13.64
N PHE A 226 2.42 4.83 14.74
CA PHE A 226 3.58 5.56 15.24
C PHE A 226 4.72 4.63 15.66
N GLU A 227 4.43 3.55 16.40
CA GLU A 227 5.46 2.60 16.83
C GLU A 227 6.03 1.79 15.66
N LEU A 228 5.22 1.45 14.63
CA LEU A 228 5.72 0.84 13.39
C LEU A 228 6.70 1.77 12.65
N TRP A 229 6.32 3.04 12.46
CA TRP A 229 7.21 4.03 11.87
C TRP A 229 8.48 4.21 12.69
N LYS A 230 8.36 4.31 14.01
CA LYS A 230 9.49 4.46 14.92
C LYS A 230 10.44 3.27 14.84
N ALA A 231 9.93 2.04 14.77
CA ALA A 231 10.76 0.84 14.59
C ALA A 231 11.57 0.90 13.28
N ALA A 232 10.95 1.34 12.18
CA ALA A 232 11.66 1.54 10.92
C ALA A 232 12.75 2.64 11.03
N ILE A 233 12.45 3.76 11.72
CA ILE A 233 13.45 4.83 11.99
C ILE A 233 14.62 4.30 12.81
N GLU A 234 14.35 3.54 13.89
CA GLU A 234 15.38 2.96 14.76
C GLU A 234 16.23 1.92 14.04
N ALA A 235 15.67 1.25 13.04
CA ALA A 235 16.38 0.32 12.14
C ALA A 235 17.16 1.02 11.00
N GLY A 236 17.17 2.38 10.98
CA GLY A 236 17.96 3.18 10.05
C GLY A 236 17.19 3.79 8.89
N ALA A 237 15.92 3.42 8.67
CA ALA A 237 15.02 3.97 7.65
C ALA A 237 15.71 4.31 6.31
N PRO A 238 16.25 3.34 5.58
CA PRO A 238 17.03 3.59 4.36
C PRO A 238 16.14 4.05 3.19
N ASP A 239 14.82 3.85 3.29
CA ASP A 239 13.85 4.20 2.26
C ASP A 239 12.66 5.00 2.80
N ASN A 240 11.78 5.44 1.90
CA ASN A 240 10.51 6.06 2.24
C ASN A 240 9.62 5.05 2.98
N ILE A 241 8.89 5.51 3.99
CA ILE A 241 8.06 4.67 4.85
C ILE A 241 6.63 5.13 4.75
N THR A 242 5.77 4.32 4.18
CA THR A 242 4.32 4.59 4.13
C THR A 242 3.56 3.42 4.70
N VAL A 243 2.72 3.71 5.70
CA VAL A 243 1.93 2.71 6.44
C VAL A 243 0.49 3.18 6.59
N ALA A 244 -0.44 2.29 6.30
CA ALA A 244 -1.86 2.44 6.65
C ALA A 244 -2.32 1.23 7.47
N LEU A 245 -2.87 1.47 8.66
CA LEU A 245 -3.51 0.47 9.50
C LEU A 245 -5.02 0.59 9.35
N ILE A 246 -5.66 -0.49 8.92
CA ILE A 246 -7.11 -0.61 8.78
C ILE A 246 -7.63 -1.40 9.96
N GLY A 247 -8.54 -0.81 10.73
CA GLY A 247 -9.30 -1.49 11.80
C GLY A 247 -10.75 -1.68 11.36
N VAL A 248 -11.28 -2.89 11.56
CA VAL A 248 -12.68 -3.23 11.23
C VAL A 248 -13.51 -3.15 12.51
N GLY A 249 -14.37 -2.12 12.60
CA GLY A 249 -15.26 -1.88 13.72
C GLY A 249 -16.64 -2.52 13.52
N GLY A 250 -17.24 -3.00 14.61
CA GLY A 250 -18.59 -3.58 14.66
C GLY A 250 -19.40 -2.98 15.80
#